data_6af945d116be5db48ce98d018363e7c7
#
_entry.id   6af945d116be5db48ce98d018363e7c7
#
_cell.length_a   1.000
_cell.length_b   1.000
_cell.length_c   1.000
_cell.angle_alpha   90.00
_cell.angle_beta   90.00
_cell.angle_gamma   90.00
#
_symmetry.space_group_name_H-M   'P 1'
#
loop_
_entity.id
_entity.type
_entity.pdbx_description
1 polymer ?
#
loop_
_entity_poly.entity_id
_entity_poly.type
_entity_poly.pdbx_seq_one_letter_code
_entity_poly.pdbx_strand_id
1 'polypeptide(L)'
;MHIFTKSLYWAAATSAAALLTAAAIGADLNRPADVDAITAIEGQLAKLNTMKELIQYYAPDAIVYDAYAPGVFRGTKRIFDGFEQQFALGQSFTGAIPDMNVVSDGKFACAAMQVHFDFTLKNGTKGSITMRQLDAFKKIGGKWLIVQQHISFPMDPKTGMGLLDSPMPIRGALAWNRNSFTGPAVALPQAKKEVRSWLDAGVLSRNLDELMSYYGPTDDIIVYDMLSPPGEFRGMKEVRDGFAPVMNFTDPQVKLLDFVVDSDGVFAVQIDAQDITITRKDGTKSNFLLRQSDCMRRMDGKWYSVFEAISVPVDGKTGKSVTKASAITFD
;
A
#
# COMPACT_ATOMS: atom_id res chain seq x y z
N MET A 1 42.79 9.07 -76.49
CA MET A 1 41.70 8.16 -76.23
C MET A 1 41.94 7.67 -74.79
N HIS A 2 41.36 8.38 -73.82
CA HIS A 2 41.64 8.19 -72.41
C HIS A 2 40.48 7.53 -71.71
N ILE A 3 40.74 6.41 -71.11
CA ILE A 3 39.77 5.69 -70.25
C ILE A 3 40.11 6.05 -68.80
N PHE A 4 39.21 6.76 -68.17
CA PHE A 4 39.25 7.06 -66.73
C PHE A 4 38.62 5.92 -65.96
N THR A 5 39.39 5.21 -65.18
CA THR A 5 38.92 4.30 -64.13
C THR A 5 38.68 5.11 -62.83
N LYS A 6 37.43 5.20 -62.44
CA LYS A 6 37.05 5.74 -61.10
C LYS A 6 37.01 4.59 -60.11
N SER A 7 37.90 4.57 -59.18
CA SER A 7 37.88 3.74 -57.98
C SER A 7 36.75 4.21 -57.05
N LEU A 8 35.77 3.36 -56.81
CA LEU A 8 34.79 3.56 -55.76
C LEU A 8 35.39 3.03 -54.43
N TYR A 9 35.68 3.90 -53.53
CA TYR A 9 35.90 3.56 -52.13
C TYR A 9 34.55 3.31 -51.46
N TRP A 10 34.30 2.09 -51.12
CA TRP A 10 33.21 1.76 -50.18
C TRP A 10 33.73 1.99 -48.79
N ALA A 11 33.29 3.08 -48.15
CA ALA A 11 33.43 3.27 -46.73
C ALA A 11 32.36 2.39 -46.05
N ALA A 12 32.80 1.26 -45.52
CA ALA A 12 31.97 0.46 -44.62
C ALA A 12 31.80 1.24 -43.30
N ALA A 13 30.72 1.97 -43.19
CA ALA A 13 30.29 2.47 -41.92
C ALA A 13 29.80 1.29 -41.06
N THR A 14 30.71 0.75 -40.25
CA THR A 14 30.32 -0.14 -39.15
C THR A 14 29.55 0.67 -38.13
N SER A 15 28.23 0.64 -38.24
CA SER A 15 27.33 1.03 -37.18
C SER A 15 27.54 0.07 -36.03
N ALA A 16 28.39 0.44 -35.08
CA ALA A 16 28.40 -0.15 -33.77
C ALA A 16 27.05 0.20 -33.13
N ALA A 17 26.05 -0.61 -33.40
CA ALA A 17 24.88 -0.69 -32.55
C ALA A 17 25.41 -1.10 -31.17
N ALA A 18 25.61 -0.14 -30.30
CA ALA A 18 25.77 -0.39 -28.90
C ALA A 18 24.46 -1.06 -28.45
N LEU A 19 24.45 -2.38 -28.45
CA LEU A 19 23.56 -3.16 -27.62
C LEU A 19 23.88 -2.73 -26.17
N LEU A 20 23.20 -1.69 -25.72
CA LEU A 20 22.92 -1.51 -24.32
C LEU A 20 22.12 -2.74 -23.92
N THR A 21 22.84 -3.81 -23.59
CA THR A 21 22.32 -4.81 -22.67
C THR A 21 21.95 -3.99 -21.43
N ALA A 22 20.66 -3.68 -21.30
CA ALA A 22 20.10 -3.35 -20.02
C ALA A 22 20.48 -4.55 -19.15
N ALA A 23 21.60 -4.44 -18.44
CA ALA A 23 21.87 -5.30 -17.32
C ALA A 23 20.58 -5.20 -16.52
N ALA A 24 19.86 -6.32 -16.39
CA ALA A 24 18.84 -6.45 -15.38
C ALA A 24 19.55 -6.07 -14.09
N ILE A 25 19.40 -4.82 -13.69
CA ILE A 25 19.77 -4.38 -12.36
C ILE A 25 18.77 -5.17 -11.55
N GLY A 26 19.20 -6.35 -11.10
CA GLY A 26 18.55 -7.00 -9.98
C GLY A 26 18.64 -5.95 -8.90
N ALA A 27 17.56 -5.17 -8.73
CA ALA A 27 17.48 -4.25 -7.64
C ALA A 27 17.86 -5.07 -6.41
N ASP A 28 18.83 -4.60 -5.63
CA ASP A 28 19.28 -5.24 -4.40
C ASP A 28 18.12 -5.14 -3.40
N LEU A 29 17.19 -6.07 -3.56
CA LEU A 29 15.97 -6.11 -2.77
C LEU A 29 16.34 -6.27 -1.31
N ASN A 30 15.70 -5.48 -0.50
CA ASN A 30 15.88 -5.49 0.95
C ASN A 30 17.35 -5.39 1.36
N ARG A 31 18.06 -4.44 0.78
CA ARG A 31 19.38 -4.11 1.32
C ARG A 31 19.24 -3.81 2.80
N PRO A 32 20.02 -4.44 3.67
CA PRO A 32 19.92 -4.21 5.12
C PRO A 32 19.90 -2.74 5.50
N ALA A 33 20.72 -1.91 4.85
CA ALA A 33 20.75 -0.47 5.11
C ALA A 33 19.43 0.27 4.79
N ASP A 34 18.66 -0.15 3.80
CA ASP A 34 17.34 0.44 3.50
C ASP A 34 16.30 -0.05 4.50
N VAL A 35 16.31 -1.34 4.83
CA VAL A 35 15.43 -1.93 5.85
C VAL A 35 15.67 -1.29 7.21
N ASP A 36 16.95 -1.16 7.62
CA ASP A 36 17.34 -0.51 8.87
C ASP A 36 16.91 0.96 8.92
N ALA A 37 17.07 1.68 7.80
CA ALA A 37 16.66 3.08 7.70
C ALA A 37 15.14 3.27 7.87
N ILE A 38 14.33 2.45 7.18
CA ILE A 38 12.87 2.48 7.32
C ILE A 38 12.46 2.08 8.74
N THR A 39 13.04 1.01 9.27
CA THR A 39 12.79 0.57 10.66
C THR A 39 13.09 1.67 11.68
N ALA A 40 14.19 2.39 11.49
CA ALA A 40 14.56 3.51 12.35
C ALA A 40 13.57 4.68 12.25
N ILE A 41 13.09 5.01 11.04
CA ILE A 41 12.10 6.06 10.80
C ILE A 41 10.80 5.70 11.53
N GLU A 42 10.26 4.50 11.32
CA GLU A 42 9.02 4.07 11.95
C GLU A 42 9.14 4.03 13.48
N GLY A 43 10.25 3.52 13.99
CA GLY A 43 10.53 3.52 15.43
C GLY A 43 10.68 4.93 16.04
N GLN A 44 11.02 5.94 15.23
CA GLN A 44 10.97 7.34 15.65
C GLN A 44 9.55 7.89 15.59
N LEU A 45 8.82 7.66 14.48
CA LEU A 45 7.43 8.12 14.31
C LEU A 45 6.52 7.66 15.44
N ALA A 46 6.67 6.41 15.89
CA ALA A 46 5.91 5.87 17.02
C ALA A 46 6.18 6.59 18.36
N LYS A 47 7.24 7.36 18.48
CA LYS A 47 7.65 8.07 19.69
C LYS A 47 7.41 9.58 19.63
N LEU A 48 7.05 10.11 18.45
CA LEU A 48 6.83 11.54 18.29
C LEU A 48 5.53 11.99 18.95
N ASN A 49 5.60 13.13 19.59
CA ASN A 49 4.46 13.73 20.29
C ASN A 49 4.05 15.09 19.69
N THR A 50 4.72 15.52 18.61
CA THR A 50 4.41 16.79 17.95
C THR A 50 4.27 16.61 16.45
N MET A 51 3.26 17.26 15.88
CA MET A 51 3.05 17.28 14.43
C MET A 51 4.19 17.95 13.67
N LYS A 52 4.85 18.93 14.27
CA LYS A 52 6.00 19.64 13.65
C LYS A 52 7.16 18.70 13.38
N GLU A 53 7.40 17.71 14.23
CA GLU A 53 8.44 16.71 14.04
C GLU A 53 7.98 15.61 13.06
N LEU A 54 6.73 15.18 13.18
CA LEU A 54 6.16 14.11 12.37
C LEU A 54 6.08 14.48 10.89
N ILE A 55 5.63 15.70 10.58
CA ILE A 55 5.40 16.12 9.18
C ILE A 55 6.66 16.14 8.31
N GLN A 56 7.85 16.17 8.93
CA GLN A 56 9.13 16.16 8.21
C GLN A 56 9.43 14.82 7.52
N TYR A 57 8.72 13.76 7.89
CA TYR A 57 8.85 12.44 7.28
C TYR A 57 7.95 12.24 6.07
N TYR A 58 7.07 13.21 5.76
CA TYR A 58 6.14 13.11 4.63
C TYR A 58 6.67 13.88 3.42
N ALA A 59 6.45 13.32 2.24
CA ALA A 59 6.62 14.05 0.98
C ALA A 59 5.59 15.18 0.87
N PRO A 60 5.90 16.29 0.17
CA PRO A 60 4.99 17.43 0.07
C PRO A 60 3.58 17.09 -0.45
N ASP A 61 3.49 16.08 -1.32
CA ASP A 61 2.28 15.59 -1.98
C ASP A 61 1.79 14.24 -1.42
N ALA A 62 2.25 13.85 -0.25
CA ALA A 62 1.86 12.59 0.39
C ALA A 62 0.34 12.48 0.56
N ILE A 63 -0.15 11.23 0.53
CA ILE A 63 -1.56 10.90 0.73
C ILE A 63 -1.67 9.99 1.96
N VAL A 64 -2.57 10.33 2.86
CA VAL A 64 -2.88 9.53 4.04
C VAL A 64 -4.34 9.09 3.99
N TYR A 65 -4.57 7.79 4.09
CA TYR A 65 -5.85 7.22 4.47
C TYR A 65 -5.83 6.93 5.97
N ASP A 66 -6.45 7.84 6.72
CA ASP A 66 -6.50 7.75 8.19
C ASP A 66 -7.55 6.74 8.66
N ALA A 67 -7.32 6.13 9.82
CA ALA A 67 -8.24 5.20 10.44
C ALA A 67 -9.58 5.86 10.80
N TYR A 68 -9.59 7.17 11.07
CA TYR A 68 -10.79 7.92 11.42
C TYR A 68 -11.34 8.75 10.25
N ALA A 69 -12.68 8.90 10.20
CA ALA A 69 -13.33 9.76 9.22
C ALA A 69 -13.00 11.26 9.47
N PRO A 70 -12.87 12.11 8.42
CA PRO A 70 -13.16 11.88 7.01
C PRO A 70 -12.18 10.95 6.30
N GLY A 71 -11.03 10.65 6.89
CA GLY A 71 -10.17 9.54 6.52
C GLY A 71 -9.26 9.74 5.33
N VAL A 72 -9.21 10.93 4.70
CA VAL A 72 -8.31 11.20 3.58
C VAL A 72 -7.67 12.57 3.73
N PHE A 73 -6.33 12.59 3.71
CA PHE A 73 -5.55 13.83 3.74
C PHE A 73 -4.56 13.86 2.58
N ARG A 74 -4.48 14.97 1.85
CA ARG A 74 -3.57 15.16 0.73
C ARG A 74 -2.63 16.35 0.96
N GLY A 75 -1.33 16.08 0.84
CA GLY A 75 -0.27 17.04 1.07
C GLY A 75 -0.02 17.33 2.55
N THR A 76 1.18 17.79 2.85
CA THR A 76 1.67 17.97 4.22
C THR A 76 0.79 18.88 5.08
N LYS A 77 0.18 19.94 4.47
CA LYS A 77 -0.70 20.84 5.22
C LYS A 77 -1.95 20.13 5.74
N ARG A 78 -2.64 19.35 4.88
CA ARG A 78 -3.86 18.62 5.27
C ARG A 78 -3.55 17.50 6.25
N ILE A 79 -2.42 16.82 6.08
CA ILE A 79 -1.92 15.79 7.01
C ILE A 79 -1.65 16.42 8.37
N PHE A 80 -0.96 17.58 8.39
CA PHE A 80 -0.70 18.31 9.63
C PHE A 80 -2.02 18.68 10.34
N ASP A 81 -2.93 19.37 9.63
CA ASP A 81 -4.19 19.86 10.21
C ASP A 81 -5.06 18.69 10.74
N GLY A 82 -5.07 17.53 10.02
CA GLY A 82 -5.85 16.36 10.39
C GLY A 82 -5.32 15.68 11.66
N PHE A 83 -4.04 15.41 11.72
CA PHE A 83 -3.43 14.76 12.88
C PHE A 83 -3.30 15.69 14.09
N GLU A 84 -3.07 17.00 13.87
CA GLU A 84 -3.03 17.98 14.98
C GLU A 84 -4.31 17.96 15.82
N GLN A 85 -5.47 17.77 15.18
CA GLN A 85 -6.74 17.65 15.89
C GLN A 85 -6.78 16.41 16.80
N GLN A 86 -6.16 15.30 16.38
CA GLN A 86 -6.07 14.06 17.17
C GLN A 86 -5.07 14.22 18.31
N PHE A 87 -3.89 14.75 18.03
CA PHE A 87 -2.87 15.04 19.06
C PHE A 87 -3.37 16.05 20.10
N ALA A 88 -4.19 17.03 19.67
CA ALA A 88 -4.76 18.04 20.58
C ALA A 88 -5.67 17.45 21.67
N LEU A 89 -6.22 16.26 21.50
CA LEU A 89 -7.03 15.55 22.49
C LEU A 89 -6.17 14.89 23.57
N GLY A 90 -4.95 14.52 23.25
CA GLY A 90 -4.03 13.80 24.13
C GLY A 90 -3.30 14.72 25.11
N GLN A 91 -3.00 14.17 26.28
CA GLN A 91 -2.01 14.67 27.22
C GLN A 91 -0.67 13.99 27.01
N SER A 92 -0.70 12.68 26.72
CA SER A 92 0.48 11.88 26.38
C SER A 92 0.11 10.70 25.50
N PHE A 93 1.07 10.32 24.67
CA PHE A 93 1.02 9.12 23.84
C PHE A 93 2.33 8.36 24.00
N THR A 94 2.25 7.04 24.07
CA THR A 94 3.43 6.14 24.07
C THR A 94 3.19 5.07 23.01
N GLY A 95 3.92 5.15 21.92
CA GLY A 95 3.81 4.22 20.80
C GLY A 95 4.84 3.10 20.84
N ALA A 96 4.46 1.94 20.34
CA ALA A 96 5.30 0.79 20.08
C ALA A 96 4.92 0.12 18.77
N ILE A 97 5.90 -0.49 18.10
CA ILE A 97 5.68 -1.29 16.89
C ILE A 97 6.04 -2.74 17.22
N PRO A 98 5.07 -3.54 17.66
CA PRO A 98 5.34 -4.93 18.06
C PRO A 98 5.66 -5.85 16.89
N ASP A 99 5.19 -5.53 15.70
CA ASP A 99 5.45 -6.30 14.48
C ASP A 99 5.57 -5.38 13.27
N MET A 100 6.59 -5.63 12.44
CA MET A 100 6.84 -4.84 11.23
C MET A 100 7.55 -5.67 10.17
N ASN A 101 7.10 -5.51 8.93
CA ASN A 101 7.71 -6.09 7.74
C ASN A 101 8.04 -4.99 6.75
N VAL A 102 9.27 -4.99 6.23
CA VAL A 102 9.75 -3.98 5.28
C VAL A 102 10.16 -4.66 3.98
N VAL A 103 9.75 -4.09 2.86
CA VAL A 103 10.25 -4.43 1.52
C VAL A 103 10.78 -3.17 0.84
N SER A 104 11.92 -3.27 0.14
CA SER A 104 12.54 -2.15 -0.56
C SER A 104 13.26 -2.58 -1.82
N ASP A 105 13.23 -1.75 -2.85
CA ASP A 105 14.07 -1.87 -4.05
C ASP A 105 15.21 -0.83 -4.09
N GLY A 106 15.36 -0.04 -3.02
CA GLY A 106 16.37 1.01 -2.89
C GLY A 106 15.93 2.39 -3.37
N LYS A 107 14.77 2.50 -4.04
CA LYS A 107 14.13 3.77 -4.47
C LYS A 107 12.76 3.93 -3.84
N PHE A 108 12.01 2.84 -3.76
CA PHE A 108 10.76 2.71 -3.03
C PHE A 108 10.93 1.70 -1.90
N ALA A 109 10.14 1.85 -0.86
CA ALA A 109 10.01 0.88 0.21
C ALA A 109 8.57 0.89 0.75
N CYS A 110 8.17 -0.23 1.34
CA CYS A 110 6.95 -0.30 2.12
C CYS A 110 7.19 -0.95 3.46
N ALA A 111 6.48 -0.46 4.47
CA ALA A 111 6.42 -1.04 5.80
C ALA A 111 4.99 -1.41 6.14
N ALA A 112 4.73 -2.71 6.35
CA ALA A 112 3.47 -3.21 6.88
C ALA A 112 3.67 -3.54 8.36
N MET A 113 2.87 -2.94 9.24
CA MET A 113 3.13 -2.99 10.68
C MET A 113 1.86 -2.94 11.52
N GLN A 114 2.01 -3.41 12.76
CA GLN A 114 1.10 -3.10 13.84
C GLN A 114 1.70 -1.94 14.65
N VAL A 115 0.87 -0.96 14.96
CA VAL A 115 1.26 0.16 15.82
C VAL A 115 0.33 0.18 17.03
N HIS A 116 0.92 0.05 18.21
CA HIS A 116 0.21 0.13 19.47
C HIS A 116 0.48 1.45 20.15
N PHE A 117 -0.57 2.13 20.62
CA PHE A 117 -0.45 3.35 21.42
C PHE A 117 -1.20 3.21 22.74
N ASP A 118 -0.48 3.46 23.85
CA ASP A 118 -1.10 3.83 25.11
C ASP A 118 -1.26 5.34 25.15
N PHE A 119 -2.40 5.82 25.61
CA PHE A 119 -2.67 7.25 25.67
C PHE A 119 -3.34 7.67 26.98
N THR A 120 -3.10 8.92 27.35
CA THR A 120 -3.88 9.63 28.36
C THR A 120 -4.45 10.88 27.70
N LEU A 121 -5.77 11.06 27.73
CA LEU A 121 -6.43 12.25 27.22
C LEU A 121 -6.35 13.39 28.24
N LYS A 122 -6.54 14.64 27.80
CA LYS A 122 -6.52 15.85 28.69
C LYS A 122 -7.58 15.83 29.79
N ASN A 123 -8.66 15.08 29.62
CA ASN A 123 -9.68 14.86 30.65
C ASN A 123 -9.32 13.73 31.63
N GLY A 124 -8.12 13.15 31.54
CA GLY A 124 -7.64 12.09 32.42
C GLY A 124 -8.03 10.66 31.95
N THR A 125 -8.80 10.50 30.89
CA THR A 125 -9.15 9.18 30.36
C THR A 125 -7.90 8.49 29.84
N LYS A 126 -7.69 7.24 30.26
CA LYS A 126 -6.60 6.37 29.75
C LYS A 126 -7.18 5.29 28.86
N GLY A 127 -6.42 4.91 27.84
CA GLY A 127 -6.80 3.83 26.93
C GLY A 127 -5.61 3.37 26.10
N SER A 128 -5.87 2.37 25.29
CA SER A 128 -4.94 1.88 24.29
C SER A 128 -5.65 1.69 22.96
N ILE A 129 -4.90 1.76 21.88
CA ILE A 129 -5.34 1.41 20.52
C ILE A 129 -4.25 0.59 19.82
N THR A 130 -4.67 -0.35 19.02
CA THR A 130 -3.78 -1.10 18.12
C THR A 130 -4.27 -0.93 16.70
N MET A 131 -3.44 -0.31 15.87
CA MET A 131 -3.72 -0.03 14.46
C MET A 131 -2.90 -0.93 13.56
N ARG A 132 -3.41 -1.16 12.37
CA ARG A 132 -2.64 -1.69 11.24
C ARG A 132 -2.25 -0.52 10.36
N GLN A 133 -1.02 -0.52 9.91
CA GLN A 133 -0.46 0.56 9.12
C GLN A 133 0.35 0.00 7.97
N LEU A 134 0.16 0.58 6.79
CA LEU A 134 0.96 0.34 5.59
C LEU A 134 1.49 1.68 5.10
N ASP A 135 2.80 1.86 5.22
CA ASP A 135 3.49 3.05 4.77
C ASP A 135 4.32 2.76 3.53
N ALA A 136 4.11 3.58 2.51
CA ALA A 136 4.92 3.56 1.30
C ALA A 136 5.88 4.74 1.29
N PHE A 137 7.14 4.45 1.10
CA PHE A 137 8.24 5.40 1.09
C PHE A 137 8.83 5.55 -0.30
N LYS A 138 9.31 6.75 -0.59
CA LYS A 138 10.14 7.04 -1.76
C LYS A 138 11.41 7.74 -1.33
N LYS A 139 12.53 7.38 -1.96
CA LYS A 139 13.81 8.05 -1.70
C LYS A 139 13.92 9.32 -2.53
N ILE A 140 13.73 10.48 -1.91
CA ILE A 140 13.72 11.80 -2.54
C ILE A 140 14.91 12.61 -2.01
N GLY A 141 15.81 13.03 -2.90
CA GLY A 141 17.01 13.75 -2.50
C GLY A 141 17.90 12.99 -1.49
N GLY A 142 17.91 11.66 -1.58
CA GLY A 142 18.68 10.77 -0.68
C GLY A 142 18.01 10.49 0.66
N LYS A 143 16.81 11.04 0.93
CA LYS A 143 16.04 10.81 2.15
C LYS A 143 14.81 9.96 1.85
N TRP A 144 14.48 9.04 2.76
CA TRP A 144 13.22 8.30 2.72
C TRP A 144 12.10 9.19 3.24
N LEU A 145 11.05 9.39 2.44
CA LEU A 145 9.86 10.15 2.79
C LEU A 145 8.62 9.31 2.52
N ILE A 146 7.63 9.37 3.40
CA ILE A 146 6.32 8.74 3.21
C ILE A 146 5.60 9.46 2.07
N VAL A 147 5.19 8.71 1.06
CA VAL A 147 4.41 9.19 -0.09
C VAL A 147 2.96 8.73 0.00
N GLN A 148 2.71 7.57 0.61
CA GLN A 148 1.37 7.08 0.90
C GLN A 148 1.37 6.40 2.27
N GLN A 149 0.31 6.58 3.03
CA GLN A 149 0.11 5.93 4.32
C GLN A 149 -1.34 5.47 4.43
N HIS A 150 -1.55 4.27 4.93
CA HIS A 150 -2.85 3.69 5.17
C HIS A 150 -2.94 3.16 6.59
N ILE A 151 -3.72 3.83 7.42
CA ILE A 151 -3.97 3.48 8.82
C ILE A 151 -5.38 2.90 8.94
N SER A 152 -5.53 1.78 9.64
CA SER A 152 -6.82 1.11 9.73
C SER A 152 -7.02 0.34 11.04
N PHE A 153 -8.30 0.09 11.36
CA PHE A 153 -8.72 -0.89 12.33
C PHE A 153 -9.46 -2.04 11.63
N PRO A 154 -9.41 -3.27 12.14
CA PRO A 154 -10.38 -4.29 11.74
C PRO A 154 -11.79 -3.87 12.14
N MET A 155 -12.79 -4.39 11.45
CA MET A 155 -14.19 -4.16 11.73
C MET A 155 -14.86 -5.45 12.20
N ASP A 156 -15.68 -5.37 13.24
CA ASP A 156 -16.59 -6.48 13.58
C ASP A 156 -17.70 -6.58 12.53
N PRO A 157 -17.76 -7.65 11.75
CA PRO A 157 -18.74 -7.77 10.66
C PRO A 157 -20.19 -7.90 11.15
N LYS A 158 -20.43 -8.23 12.44
CA LYS A 158 -21.76 -8.36 13.02
C LYS A 158 -22.31 -7.03 13.49
N THR A 159 -21.49 -6.21 14.12
CA THR A 159 -21.90 -4.94 14.73
C THR A 159 -21.57 -3.74 13.87
N GLY A 160 -20.63 -3.86 12.93
CA GLY A 160 -20.07 -2.76 12.16
C GLY A 160 -19.19 -1.82 12.99
N MET A 161 -18.75 -2.23 14.18
CA MET A 161 -17.87 -1.45 15.04
C MET A 161 -16.42 -1.63 14.62
N GLY A 162 -15.64 -0.55 14.63
CA GLY A 162 -14.18 -0.63 14.55
C GLY A 162 -13.61 -1.29 15.80
N LEU A 163 -12.70 -2.22 15.64
CA LEU A 163 -12.02 -2.93 16.73
C LEU A 163 -10.74 -2.18 17.08
N LEU A 164 -10.85 -1.14 17.89
CA LEU A 164 -9.78 -0.19 18.18
C LEU A 164 -8.62 -0.80 18.97
N ASP A 165 -8.89 -1.82 19.78
CA ASP A 165 -7.87 -2.54 20.54
C ASP A 165 -7.99 -4.04 20.23
N SER A 166 -7.55 -4.41 19.05
CA SER A 166 -7.55 -5.80 18.56
C SER A 166 -6.11 -6.19 18.21
N PRO A 167 -5.32 -6.62 19.21
CA PRO A 167 -3.94 -7.03 18.97
C PRO A 167 -3.90 -8.22 18.02
N MET A 168 -3.04 -8.12 17.02
CA MET A 168 -2.74 -9.22 16.12
C MET A 168 -1.56 -10.03 16.65
N PRO A 169 -1.42 -11.31 16.28
CA PRO A 169 -0.24 -12.09 16.65
C PRO A 169 1.05 -11.43 16.16
N ILE A 170 2.06 -11.36 17.01
CA ILE A 170 3.41 -10.98 16.59
C ILE A 170 4.02 -12.18 15.85
N ARG A 171 4.26 -12.05 14.57
CA ARG A 171 4.67 -13.14 13.68
C ARG A 171 6.11 -13.01 13.17
N GLY A 172 6.73 -11.85 13.40
CA GLY A 172 8.07 -11.52 12.94
C GLY A 172 8.18 -11.27 11.44
N ALA A 173 9.38 -10.97 10.99
CA ALA A 173 9.63 -10.61 9.60
C ALA A 173 9.49 -11.79 8.65
N LEU A 174 8.89 -11.56 7.49
CA LEU A 174 8.84 -12.52 6.39
C LEU A 174 10.23 -12.72 5.77
N ALA A 175 10.51 -13.93 5.35
CA ALA A 175 11.66 -14.22 4.51
C ALA A 175 11.33 -13.85 3.05
N TRP A 176 11.84 -12.72 2.60
CA TRP A 176 11.62 -12.23 1.24
C TRP A 176 12.37 -13.04 0.20
N ASN A 177 11.71 -13.40 -0.88
CA ASN A 177 12.36 -13.98 -2.05
C ASN A 177 13.05 -12.87 -2.85
N ARG A 178 14.38 -12.76 -2.69
CA ARG A 178 15.19 -11.73 -3.36
C ARG A 178 15.21 -11.81 -4.88
N ASN A 179 14.86 -12.94 -5.47
CA ASN A 179 14.82 -13.15 -6.92
C ASN A 179 13.50 -12.74 -7.56
N SER A 180 12.60 -12.11 -6.84
CA SER A 180 11.23 -11.88 -7.27
C SER A 180 10.97 -10.60 -8.06
N PHE A 181 12.04 -9.84 -8.41
CA PHE A 181 11.92 -8.70 -9.32
C PHE A 181 12.61 -9.05 -10.62
N THR A 182 11.84 -9.55 -11.58
CA THR A 182 12.36 -10.02 -12.86
C THR A 182 11.75 -9.21 -13.99
N GLY A 183 12.59 -8.88 -14.96
CA GLY A 183 12.18 -8.19 -16.18
C GLY A 183 12.54 -6.70 -16.20
N PRO A 184 12.41 -6.06 -17.37
CA PRO A 184 12.76 -4.66 -17.56
C PRO A 184 11.76 -3.74 -16.84
N ALA A 185 12.26 -2.61 -16.33
CA ALA A 185 11.43 -1.53 -15.82
C ALA A 185 10.56 -0.94 -16.93
N VAL A 186 9.34 -0.56 -16.59
CA VAL A 186 8.44 0.18 -17.49
C VAL A 186 8.35 1.65 -17.08
N ALA A 187 8.05 2.53 -18.03
CA ALA A 187 7.86 3.94 -17.72
C ALA A 187 6.63 4.15 -16.82
N LEU A 188 6.65 5.19 -15.98
CA LEU A 188 5.56 5.49 -15.04
C LEU A 188 4.15 5.52 -15.68
N PRO A 189 3.91 6.12 -16.86
CA PRO A 189 2.60 6.06 -17.50
C PRO A 189 2.13 4.64 -17.82
N GLN A 190 3.06 3.76 -18.23
CA GLN A 190 2.77 2.36 -18.49
C GLN A 190 2.50 1.61 -17.18
N ALA A 191 3.31 1.82 -16.13
CA ALA A 191 3.08 1.24 -14.82
C ALA A 191 1.70 1.61 -14.28
N LYS A 192 1.32 2.90 -14.33
CA LYS A 192 -0.03 3.38 -13.93
C LYS A 192 -1.15 2.66 -14.67
N LYS A 193 -1.01 2.49 -15.99
CA LYS A 193 -2.01 1.78 -16.81
C LYS A 193 -2.09 0.29 -16.44
N GLU A 194 -0.96 -0.36 -16.24
CA GLU A 194 -0.90 -1.78 -15.90
C GLU A 194 -1.45 -2.04 -14.49
N VAL A 195 -1.08 -1.21 -13.50
CA VAL A 195 -1.60 -1.30 -12.12
C VAL A 195 -3.11 -1.03 -12.09
N ARG A 196 -3.60 -0.06 -12.87
CA ARG A 196 -5.04 0.19 -13.01
C ARG A 196 -5.77 -1.03 -13.58
N SER A 197 -5.23 -1.65 -14.63
CA SER A 197 -5.81 -2.87 -15.20
C SER A 197 -5.78 -4.05 -14.22
N TRP A 198 -4.73 -4.14 -13.41
CA TRP A 198 -4.62 -5.11 -12.32
C TRP A 198 -5.74 -4.91 -11.29
N LEU A 199 -5.96 -3.69 -10.82
CA LEU A 199 -7.02 -3.36 -9.86
C LEU A 199 -8.41 -3.70 -10.41
N ASP A 200 -8.72 -3.21 -11.62
CA ASP A 200 -10.01 -3.43 -12.26
C ASP A 200 -10.32 -4.93 -12.43
N ALA A 201 -9.32 -5.72 -12.82
CA ALA A 201 -9.47 -7.15 -13.02
C ALA A 201 -9.57 -7.92 -11.69
N GLY A 202 -8.77 -7.56 -10.68
CA GLY A 202 -8.78 -8.20 -9.36
C GLY A 202 -10.15 -8.08 -8.68
N VAL A 203 -10.70 -6.88 -8.63
CA VAL A 203 -12.02 -6.61 -8.03
C VAL A 203 -13.16 -7.33 -8.77
N LEU A 204 -13.01 -7.55 -10.08
CA LEU A 204 -14.02 -8.24 -10.91
C LEU A 204 -13.79 -9.75 -11.02
N SER A 205 -12.83 -10.30 -10.29
CA SER A 205 -12.53 -11.75 -10.31
C SER A 205 -13.77 -12.58 -9.96
N ARG A 206 -14.02 -13.61 -10.76
CA ARG A 206 -15.23 -14.44 -10.66
C ARG A 206 -15.04 -15.70 -9.84
N ASN A 207 -13.82 -16.05 -9.56
CA ASN A 207 -13.46 -17.21 -8.76
C ASN A 207 -12.16 -16.96 -8.00
N LEU A 208 -11.93 -17.77 -6.99
CA LEU A 208 -10.80 -17.61 -6.07
C LEU A 208 -9.45 -17.82 -6.75
N ASP A 209 -9.35 -18.69 -7.74
CA ASP A 209 -8.08 -18.94 -8.47
C ASP A 209 -7.69 -17.73 -9.32
N GLU A 210 -8.68 -17.11 -9.97
CA GLU A 210 -8.50 -15.85 -10.69
C GLU A 210 -8.03 -14.74 -9.73
N LEU A 211 -8.71 -14.53 -8.61
CA LEU A 211 -8.32 -13.55 -7.61
C LEU A 211 -6.90 -13.79 -7.10
N MET A 212 -6.58 -15.03 -6.73
CA MET A 212 -5.24 -15.38 -6.23
C MET A 212 -4.13 -15.17 -7.26
N SER A 213 -4.44 -15.14 -8.55
CA SER A 213 -3.44 -14.87 -9.60
C SER A 213 -2.87 -13.45 -9.55
N TYR A 214 -3.49 -12.53 -8.82
CA TYR A 214 -3.03 -11.14 -8.63
C TYR A 214 -2.08 -10.98 -7.44
N TYR A 215 -1.94 -12.02 -6.58
CA TYR A 215 -1.08 -11.99 -5.39
C TYR A 215 0.27 -12.71 -5.59
N GLY A 216 0.55 -13.14 -6.78
CA GLY A 216 1.86 -13.66 -7.16
C GLY A 216 2.10 -15.13 -6.85
N PRO A 217 3.22 -15.66 -7.34
CA PRO A 217 3.57 -17.06 -7.18
C PRO A 217 4.38 -17.35 -5.90
N THR A 218 4.60 -16.38 -5.03
CA THR A 218 5.46 -16.50 -3.84
C THR A 218 4.70 -16.24 -2.56
N ASP A 219 5.15 -16.83 -1.44
CA ASP A 219 4.50 -16.72 -0.13
C ASP A 219 4.84 -15.44 0.64
N ASP A 220 5.63 -14.54 0.05
CA ASP A 220 6.05 -13.29 0.70
C ASP A 220 5.02 -12.17 0.52
N ILE A 221 3.82 -12.40 1.03
CA ILE A 221 2.69 -11.46 1.00
C ILE A 221 2.09 -11.26 2.39
N ILE A 222 1.65 -10.03 2.67
CA ILE A 222 0.84 -9.66 3.83
C ILE A 222 -0.38 -8.90 3.36
N VAL A 223 -1.55 -9.31 3.83
CA VAL A 223 -2.82 -8.62 3.60
C VAL A 223 -3.43 -8.24 4.94
N TYR A 224 -3.76 -6.96 5.10
CA TYR A 224 -4.60 -6.46 6.18
C TYR A 224 -6.04 -6.31 5.68
N ASP A 225 -6.91 -7.24 6.09
CA ASP A 225 -8.32 -7.25 5.72
C ASP A 225 -9.18 -6.55 6.77
N MET A 226 -10.23 -5.88 6.35
CA MET A 226 -11.15 -5.17 7.23
C MET A 226 -12.14 -6.07 7.97
N LEU A 227 -12.50 -7.25 7.43
CA LEU A 227 -13.66 -8.03 7.87
C LEU A 227 -13.36 -9.23 8.75
N SER A 228 -12.13 -9.66 8.83
CA SER A 228 -11.77 -10.92 9.49
C SER A 228 -10.79 -10.69 10.62
N PRO A 229 -11.24 -10.38 11.84
CA PRO A 229 -10.31 -10.32 12.97
C PRO A 229 -9.53 -11.64 13.15
N PRO A 230 -8.20 -11.56 13.35
CA PRO A 230 -7.37 -10.38 13.55
C PRO A 230 -7.13 -9.54 12.29
N GLY A 231 -7.59 -9.98 11.10
CA GLY A 231 -7.52 -9.22 9.86
C GLY A 231 -6.13 -9.11 9.25
N GLU A 232 -5.26 -10.07 9.54
CA GLU A 232 -3.94 -10.20 8.92
C GLU A 232 -3.78 -11.60 8.35
N PHE A 233 -3.44 -11.66 7.08
CA PHE A 233 -3.12 -12.90 6.37
C PHE A 233 -1.69 -12.85 5.85
N ARG A 234 -0.92 -13.92 6.06
CA ARG A 234 0.47 -14.05 5.58
C ARG A 234 0.64 -15.29 4.73
N GLY A 235 1.22 -15.08 3.56
CA GLY A 235 1.42 -16.13 2.57
C GLY A 235 0.16 -16.49 1.81
N MET A 236 0.36 -17.12 0.66
CA MET A 236 -0.70 -17.43 -0.31
C MET A 236 -1.84 -18.26 0.27
N LYS A 237 -1.52 -19.19 1.20
CA LYS A 237 -2.55 -20.04 1.79
C LYS A 237 -3.50 -19.24 2.66
N GLU A 238 -3.00 -18.41 3.58
CA GLU A 238 -3.85 -17.62 4.48
C GLU A 238 -4.64 -16.56 3.72
N VAL A 239 -4.03 -15.92 2.73
CA VAL A 239 -4.70 -14.95 1.86
C VAL A 239 -5.84 -15.62 1.10
N ARG A 240 -5.60 -16.80 0.54
CA ARG A 240 -6.63 -17.59 -0.13
C ARG A 240 -7.79 -17.96 0.79
N ASP A 241 -7.46 -18.46 1.98
CA ASP A 241 -8.47 -18.84 2.98
C ASP A 241 -9.29 -17.62 3.45
N GLY A 242 -8.63 -16.47 3.64
CA GLY A 242 -9.25 -15.20 4.01
C GLY A 242 -10.20 -14.65 2.97
N PHE A 243 -9.83 -14.75 1.68
CA PHE A 243 -10.67 -14.26 0.59
C PHE A 243 -11.73 -15.23 0.10
N ALA A 244 -11.69 -16.51 0.48
CA ALA A 244 -12.70 -17.48 0.07
C ALA A 244 -14.15 -17.04 0.36
N PRO A 245 -14.49 -16.38 1.48
CA PRO A 245 -15.83 -15.86 1.73
C PRO A 245 -16.30 -14.78 0.74
N VAL A 246 -15.37 -14.02 0.14
CA VAL A 246 -15.68 -12.95 -0.84
C VAL A 246 -16.32 -13.56 -2.10
N MET A 247 -15.97 -14.79 -2.44
CA MET A 247 -16.53 -15.51 -3.60
C MET A 247 -18.01 -15.88 -3.45
N ASN A 248 -18.63 -15.61 -2.31
CA ASN A 248 -20.07 -15.75 -2.13
C ASN A 248 -20.88 -14.57 -2.69
N PHE A 249 -20.21 -13.51 -3.08
CA PHE A 249 -20.83 -12.36 -3.74
C PHE A 249 -20.84 -12.56 -5.25
N THR A 250 -21.83 -11.98 -5.91
CA THR A 250 -21.98 -12.00 -7.36
C THR A 250 -22.16 -10.58 -7.89
N ASP A 251 -21.83 -10.41 -9.16
CA ASP A 251 -22.07 -9.18 -9.92
C ASP A 251 -21.56 -7.91 -9.22
N PRO A 252 -20.24 -7.83 -8.87
CA PRO A 252 -19.69 -6.61 -8.28
C PRO A 252 -19.75 -5.47 -9.29
N GLN A 253 -20.32 -4.34 -8.85
CA GLN A 253 -20.32 -3.08 -9.58
C GLN A 253 -19.39 -2.14 -8.82
N VAL A 254 -18.35 -1.66 -9.48
CA VAL A 254 -17.30 -0.85 -8.86
C VAL A 254 -17.24 0.52 -9.50
N LYS A 255 -17.34 1.54 -8.68
CA LYS A 255 -17.05 2.93 -9.05
C LYS A 255 -15.80 3.37 -8.32
N LEU A 256 -14.73 3.64 -9.06
CA LEU A 256 -13.51 4.20 -8.50
C LEU A 256 -13.74 5.66 -8.13
N LEU A 257 -13.43 6.00 -6.88
CA LEU A 257 -13.57 7.35 -6.31
C LEU A 257 -12.24 8.08 -6.26
N ASP A 258 -11.16 7.33 -6.05
CA ASP A 258 -9.79 7.81 -5.94
C ASP A 258 -8.83 6.76 -6.47
N PHE A 259 -7.70 7.18 -7.07
CA PHE A 259 -6.67 6.26 -7.54
C PHE A 259 -5.36 6.98 -7.80
N VAL A 260 -4.35 6.68 -7.02
CA VAL A 260 -3.00 7.24 -7.18
C VAL A 260 -1.97 6.14 -7.19
N VAL A 261 -1.07 6.18 -8.17
CA VAL A 261 0.06 5.25 -8.34
C VAL A 261 1.34 6.03 -8.50
N ASP A 262 2.39 5.63 -7.80
CA ASP A 262 3.78 5.98 -8.08
C ASP A 262 4.61 4.71 -8.29
N SER A 263 5.65 4.77 -9.13
CA SER A 263 6.43 3.60 -9.51
C SER A 263 7.75 3.99 -10.14
N ASP A 264 8.75 3.13 -10.00
CA ASP A 264 10.01 3.19 -10.77
C ASP A 264 10.02 2.20 -11.94
N GLY A 265 8.90 1.51 -12.16
CA GLY A 265 8.71 0.57 -13.27
C GLY A 265 8.92 -0.91 -12.90
N VAL A 266 9.44 -1.22 -11.73
CA VAL A 266 9.56 -2.59 -11.16
C VAL A 266 8.92 -2.72 -9.79
N PHE A 267 8.89 -1.63 -9.03
CA PHE A 267 8.15 -1.49 -7.79
C PHE A 267 7.08 -0.41 -7.98
N ALA A 268 5.91 -0.62 -7.41
CA ALA A 268 4.82 0.37 -7.43
C ALA A 268 4.15 0.44 -6.06
N VAL A 269 3.69 1.64 -5.75
CA VAL A 269 2.81 1.90 -4.61
C VAL A 269 1.53 2.50 -5.14
N GLN A 270 0.41 1.96 -4.71
CA GLN A 270 -0.90 2.47 -5.09
C GLN A 270 -1.79 2.68 -3.88
N ILE A 271 -2.67 3.66 -3.96
CA ILE A 271 -3.74 3.91 -2.99
C ILE A 271 -5.00 4.28 -3.76
N ASP A 272 -6.12 3.66 -3.38
CA ASP A 272 -7.41 3.89 -4.03
C ASP A 272 -8.59 3.82 -3.06
N ALA A 273 -9.73 4.33 -3.54
CA ALA A 273 -11.00 4.19 -2.87
C ALA A 273 -12.09 3.83 -3.89
N GLN A 274 -12.95 2.93 -3.51
CA GLN A 274 -13.97 2.33 -4.35
C GLN A 274 -15.33 2.38 -3.67
N ASP A 275 -16.35 2.72 -4.45
CA ASP A 275 -17.76 2.51 -4.09
C ASP A 275 -18.23 1.21 -4.74
N ILE A 276 -18.39 0.16 -3.92
CA ILE A 276 -18.66 -1.18 -4.39
C ILE A 276 -20.09 -1.56 -4.08
N THR A 277 -20.83 -2.01 -5.08
CA THR A 277 -22.13 -2.67 -4.92
C THR A 277 -21.99 -4.13 -5.27
N ILE A 278 -22.37 -5.01 -4.36
CA ILE A 278 -22.39 -6.46 -4.54
C ILE A 278 -23.80 -6.99 -4.43
N THR A 279 -24.06 -8.08 -5.13
CA THR A 279 -25.30 -8.85 -4.99
C THR A 279 -24.99 -10.16 -4.28
N ARG A 280 -25.74 -10.49 -3.22
CA ARG A 280 -25.63 -11.77 -2.52
C ARG A 280 -26.43 -12.84 -3.26
N LYS A 281 -26.18 -14.11 -2.94
CA LYS A 281 -26.89 -15.25 -3.53
C LYS A 281 -28.40 -15.22 -3.32
N ASP A 282 -28.89 -14.55 -2.27
CA ASP A 282 -30.31 -14.34 -1.98
C ASP A 282 -30.92 -13.16 -2.75
N GLY A 283 -30.15 -12.50 -3.62
CA GLY A 283 -30.56 -11.32 -4.38
C GLY A 283 -30.43 -9.99 -3.62
N THR A 284 -30.07 -10.00 -2.35
CA THR A 284 -29.88 -8.78 -1.55
C THR A 284 -28.66 -8.01 -2.07
N LYS A 285 -28.83 -6.70 -2.28
CA LYS A 285 -27.73 -5.81 -2.66
C LYS A 285 -27.14 -5.13 -1.43
N SER A 286 -25.84 -5.02 -1.41
CA SER A 286 -25.10 -4.24 -0.42
C SER A 286 -24.15 -3.29 -1.14
N ASN A 287 -24.12 -2.03 -0.68
CA ASN A 287 -23.20 -1.02 -1.16
C ASN A 287 -22.27 -0.60 -0.02
N PHE A 288 -20.99 -0.51 -0.29
CA PHE A 288 -20.00 -0.10 0.70
C PHE A 288 -18.79 0.59 0.06
N LEU A 289 -18.20 1.48 0.84
CA LEU A 289 -16.89 2.05 0.59
C LEU A 289 -15.83 0.99 0.86
N LEU A 290 -14.82 0.92 0.01
CA LEU A 290 -13.59 0.19 0.26
C LEU A 290 -12.42 1.13 -0.02
N ARG A 291 -11.46 1.21 0.89
CA ARG A 291 -10.17 1.87 0.67
C ARG A 291 -9.11 0.79 0.61
N GLN A 292 -8.23 0.89 -0.35
CA GLN A 292 -7.18 -0.09 -0.58
C GLN A 292 -5.84 0.62 -0.79
N SER A 293 -4.77 -0.02 -0.35
CA SER A 293 -3.40 0.37 -0.67
C SER A 293 -2.57 -0.86 -0.89
N ASP A 294 -1.75 -0.83 -1.94
CA ASP A 294 -0.87 -1.93 -2.31
C ASP A 294 0.56 -1.45 -2.48
N CYS A 295 1.47 -2.28 -2.01
CA CYS A 295 2.84 -2.29 -2.45
C CYS A 295 3.01 -3.47 -3.41
N MET A 296 3.47 -3.16 -4.59
CA MET A 296 3.46 -4.10 -5.70
C MET A 296 4.86 -4.28 -6.28
N ARG A 297 5.12 -5.46 -6.80
CA ARG A 297 6.31 -5.78 -7.59
C ARG A 297 5.94 -6.29 -8.96
N ARG A 298 6.80 -6.02 -9.93
CA ARG A 298 6.65 -6.51 -11.29
C ARG A 298 7.56 -7.72 -11.51
N MET A 299 6.97 -8.86 -11.87
CA MET A 299 7.67 -10.11 -12.19
C MET A 299 7.19 -10.62 -13.54
N ASP A 300 8.12 -10.94 -14.42
CA ASP A 300 7.82 -11.48 -15.76
C ASP A 300 6.74 -10.71 -16.53
N GLY A 301 6.77 -9.36 -16.38
CA GLY A 301 5.85 -8.47 -17.06
C GLY A 301 4.49 -8.28 -16.38
N LYS A 302 4.25 -8.87 -15.20
CA LYS A 302 3.00 -8.76 -14.44
C LYS A 302 3.23 -8.12 -13.08
N TRP A 303 2.25 -7.36 -12.61
CA TRP A 303 2.22 -6.79 -11.28
C TRP A 303 1.56 -7.75 -10.29
N TYR A 304 2.13 -7.80 -9.09
CA TYR A 304 1.64 -8.62 -7.98
C TYR A 304 1.71 -7.82 -6.69
N SER A 305 0.66 -7.89 -5.86
CA SER A 305 0.68 -7.30 -4.53
C SER A 305 1.60 -8.07 -3.60
N VAL A 306 2.40 -7.36 -2.80
CA VAL A 306 3.23 -7.93 -1.74
C VAL A 306 2.75 -7.49 -0.36
N PHE A 307 2.28 -6.24 -0.25
CA PHE A 307 1.52 -5.77 0.90
C PHE A 307 0.23 -5.16 0.42
N GLU A 308 -0.85 -5.49 1.07
CA GLU A 308 -2.16 -4.91 0.83
C GLU A 308 -2.81 -4.52 2.15
N ALA A 309 -3.46 -3.37 2.15
CA ALA A 309 -4.31 -2.94 3.25
C ALA A 309 -5.69 -2.57 2.72
N ILE A 310 -6.72 -3.21 3.26
CA ILE A 310 -8.12 -2.98 2.91
C ILE A 310 -8.85 -2.46 4.14
N SER A 311 -9.57 -1.34 4.02
CA SER A 311 -10.27 -0.74 5.16
C SER A 311 -11.49 0.06 4.80
N VAL A 312 -12.23 0.42 5.84
CA VAL A 312 -13.15 1.55 5.91
C VAL A 312 -12.76 2.41 7.11
N PRO A 313 -12.96 3.74 7.07
CA PRO A 313 -12.65 4.56 8.23
C PRO A 313 -13.68 4.34 9.35
N VAL A 314 -13.31 4.70 10.57
CA VAL A 314 -14.17 4.64 11.76
C VAL A 314 -14.63 6.05 12.14
N ASP A 315 -15.88 6.22 12.47
CA ASP A 315 -16.38 7.46 13.07
C ASP A 315 -15.88 7.55 14.52
N GLY A 316 -15.06 8.57 14.80
CA GLY A 316 -14.40 8.72 16.09
C GLY A 316 -15.33 9.01 17.26
N LYS A 317 -16.61 9.39 17.01
CA LYS A 317 -17.60 9.63 18.05
C LYS A 317 -18.40 8.40 18.41
N THR A 318 -18.74 7.59 17.41
CA THR A 318 -19.64 6.44 17.58
C THR A 318 -18.88 5.11 17.61
N GLY A 319 -17.62 5.08 17.16
CA GLY A 319 -16.84 3.86 16.98
C GLY A 319 -17.33 2.99 15.80
N LYS A 320 -18.33 3.42 15.04
CA LYS A 320 -18.87 2.68 13.90
C LYS A 320 -18.05 2.90 12.64
N SER A 321 -17.93 1.86 11.85
CA SER A 321 -17.30 1.94 10.53
C SER A 321 -18.16 2.76 9.57
N VAL A 322 -17.50 3.66 8.83
CA VAL A 322 -18.13 4.54 7.82
C VAL A 322 -18.08 3.81 6.49
N THR A 323 -19.14 3.09 6.19
CA THR A 323 -19.22 2.23 5.00
C THR A 323 -19.82 2.91 3.77
N LYS A 324 -20.29 4.16 3.88
CA LYS A 324 -20.89 4.88 2.75
C LYS A 324 -19.89 5.84 2.11
N ALA A 325 -19.67 5.70 0.82
CA ALA A 325 -18.79 6.55 0.04
C ALA A 325 -19.15 8.06 0.13
N SER A 326 -20.44 8.39 0.23
CA SER A 326 -20.92 9.77 0.37
C SER A 326 -20.53 10.47 1.67
N ALA A 327 -19.99 9.74 2.64
CA ALA A 327 -19.53 10.31 3.92
C ALA A 327 -18.03 10.71 3.90
N ILE A 328 -17.34 10.47 2.79
CA ILE A 328 -15.91 10.73 2.60
C ILE A 328 -15.71 11.69 1.44
N THR A 329 -14.83 12.66 1.61
CA THR A 329 -14.32 13.53 0.54
C THR A 329 -12.88 13.14 0.20
N PHE A 330 -12.56 13.13 -1.09
CA PHE A 330 -11.25 12.76 -1.63
C PHE A 330 -10.48 13.96 -2.23
N ASP A 331 -10.89 15.19 -1.86
CA ASP A 331 -10.35 16.47 -2.36
C ASP A 331 -9.00 16.85 -1.71
#